data_29e8238ddfe12790ffb0c8bd06dc0cce
#
_entry.id   29e8238ddfe12790ffb0c8bd06dc0cce
#
_cell.length_a   1.000
_cell.length_b   1.000
_cell.length_c   1.000
_cell.angle_alpha   90.00
_cell.angle_beta   90.00
_cell.angle_gamma   90.00
#
_symmetry.space_group_name_H-M   'P 1'
#
loop_
_entity.id
_entity.type
_entity.pdbx_description
1 polymer ?
#
loop_
_entity_poly.entity_id
_entity_poly.type
_entity_poly.pdbx_seq_one_letter_code
_entity_poly.pdbx_strand_id
1 'polypeptide(L)'
;MWGVKNMFIKRIEIPSFRKLKNFKLDFSNTNKLDSDKNMNLTIIIGENGTAKTTVFEAIIGCFLNKEHFNQIGGVEYSYEGKNFVSNENKAPIPKKIIVSTYTPIDKLEEVTKELEHNKELRKTNIDRINLQHIATRILKHYVFDGKEDINSIFDYVGYRNPDLHLEVNSNKLGSVSEVAKRAVTRLLENYEDISYLFEDKYKKNDINDVFDFYQKELNLFKENLGKQGYQIGPRVNLKRGMASRFDSYLIRHIDAGERKLDICTLEVLFVLYKMKVLLSLAKPSYSFDRKRQFFLPIDTFNLYPGGAEALRKDLKLLEICSTSLWKEFWIVTEHNKLPLSMLSSGELSLFLRIFDLYDYVEHDSIILIDEPETHLHPKWIKGYVKILNELLGKKRCHVIIATHSPLIVSDVPKNSIIALKNYGGFIEQVKIRERTLGLNYDEILSEVFGLDDDKGNMIHEYAKVIEKALENDEYDKALEIYSQMADSDIRYKLYSKLRAYQEQKVDRDV
;
A
#
# COMPACT_ATOMS: atom_id res chain seq x y z
N MET A 1 17.50 -1.99 29.62
CA MET A 1 17.14 -2.46 28.25
C MET A 1 15.66 -2.78 28.23
N TRP A 2 14.84 -1.88 27.71
CA TRP A 2 13.41 -2.12 27.54
C TRP A 2 13.24 -2.93 26.26
N GLY A 3 12.98 -4.23 26.41
CA GLY A 3 12.74 -5.12 25.28
C GLY A 3 11.55 -4.64 24.46
N VAL A 4 11.77 -4.39 23.19
CA VAL A 4 10.75 -3.94 22.24
C VAL A 4 9.71 -5.05 22.09
N LYS A 5 8.47 -4.76 22.45
CA LYS A 5 7.33 -5.69 22.42
C LYS A 5 6.71 -5.75 21.03
N ASN A 6 7.46 -6.17 20.02
CA ASN A 6 6.98 -6.21 18.62
C ASN A 6 6.67 -7.65 18.20
N MET A 7 5.70 -7.80 17.27
CA MET A 7 5.53 -9.03 16.51
C MET A 7 6.72 -9.18 15.55
N PHE A 8 7.50 -10.25 15.72
CA PHE A 8 8.73 -10.49 14.96
C PHE A 8 8.97 -11.98 14.76
N ILE A 9 9.03 -12.43 13.52
CA ILE A 9 9.38 -13.80 13.18
C ILE A 9 10.88 -14.01 13.45
N LYS A 10 11.21 -15.04 14.25
CA LYS A 10 12.58 -15.40 14.60
C LYS A 10 13.13 -16.53 13.75
N ARG A 11 12.31 -17.55 13.54
CA ARG A 11 12.72 -18.76 12.81
C ARG A 11 11.53 -19.42 12.15
N ILE A 12 11.78 -20.03 11.02
CA ILE A 12 10.86 -20.94 10.35
C ILE A 12 11.54 -22.28 10.22
N GLU A 13 10.84 -23.35 10.60
CA GLU A 13 11.28 -24.73 10.40
C GLU A 13 10.21 -25.48 9.63
N ILE A 14 10.57 -26.02 8.46
CA ILE A 14 9.68 -26.72 7.54
C ILE A 14 10.32 -28.07 7.19
N PRO A 15 9.84 -29.19 7.77
CA PRO A 15 10.31 -30.52 7.42
C PRO A 15 10.12 -30.86 5.95
N SER A 16 8.92 -30.60 5.41
CA SER A 16 8.62 -30.81 3.99
C SER A 16 7.40 -29.99 3.55
N PHE A 17 7.58 -29.09 2.59
CA PHE A 17 6.51 -28.37 1.93
C PHE A 17 6.92 -27.96 0.53
N ARG A 18 6.27 -28.47 -0.51
CA ARG A 18 6.61 -28.23 -1.92
C ARG A 18 8.10 -28.47 -2.19
N LYS A 19 8.86 -27.41 -2.52
CA LYS A 19 10.32 -27.48 -2.75
C LYS A 19 11.16 -27.37 -1.47
N LEU A 20 10.55 -27.00 -0.34
CA LEU A 20 11.23 -26.86 0.94
C LEU A 20 11.30 -28.23 1.62
N LYS A 21 12.52 -28.75 1.85
CA LYS A 21 12.78 -30.01 2.54
C LYS A 21 13.84 -29.78 3.62
N ASN A 22 13.52 -30.16 4.86
CA ASN A 22 14.39 -29.93 6.03
C ASN A 22 14.84 -28.45 6.11
N PHE A 23 13.93 -27.54 5.71
CA PHE A 23 14.23 -26.13 5.53
C PHE A 23 14.19 -25.40 6.86
N LYS A 24 15.23 -24.60 7.10
CA LYS A 24 15.34 -23.72 8.27
C LYS A 24 15.73 -22.33 7.80
N LEU A 25 14.99 -21.35 8.31
CA LEU A 25 15.23 -19.93 8.02
C LEU A 25 15.32 -19.18 9.34
N ASP A 26 16.43 -18.48 9.57
CA ASP A 26 16.70 -17.73 10.80
C ASP A 26 16.69 -16.24 10.53
N PHE A 27 15.76 -15.53 11.18
CA PHE A 27 15.60 -14.09 11.13
C PHE A 27 16.20 -13.38 12.35
N SER A 28 16.75 -14.13 13.32
CA SER A 28 17.21 -13.59 14.61
C SER A 28 18.32 -12.54 14.50
N ASN A 29 19.09 -12.59 13.41
CA ASN A 29 20.13 -11.62 13.10
C ASN A 29 19.62 -10.39 12.35
N THR A 30 18.35 -10.35 11.94
CA THR A 30 17.80 -9.20 11.23
C THR A 30 17.49 -8.08 12.22
N ASN A 31 18.03 -6.91 11.95
CA ASN A 31 17.92 -5.76 12.83
C ASN A 31 16.87 -4.77 12.29
N LYS A 32 16.44 -3.86 13.16
CA LYS A 32 15.71 -2.67 12.72
C LYS A 32 16.60 -1.84 11.81
N LEU A 33 16.02 -1.33 10.71
CA LEU A 33 16.69 -0.37 9.82
C LEU A 33 17.10 0.89 10.58
N ASP A 34 16.27 1.33 11.49
CA ASP A 34 16.40 2.54 12.27
C ASP A 34 16.06 2.23 13.73
N SER A 35 16.96 2.60 14.65
CA SER A 35 16.77 2.38 16.10
C SER A 35 15.53 3.08 16.66
N ASP A 36 15.16 4.21 16.05
CA ASP A 36 14.06 5.06 16.50
C ASP A 36 12.70 4.61 15.90
N LYS A 37 12.72 3.68 14.95
CA LYS A 37 11.52 3.12 14.32
C LYS A 37 11.13 1.79 14.95
N ASN A 38 9.86 1.44 14.80
CA ASN A 38 9.30 0.20 15.34
C ASN A 38 9.16 -0.92 14.30
N MET A 39 9.38 -0.61 13.02
CA MET A 39 9.34 -1.56 11.91
C MET A 39 10.60 -2.43 11.90
N ASN A 40 10.44 -3.75 11.82
CA ASN A 40 11.51 -4.66 11.46
C ASN A 40 11.44 -4.93 9.95
N LEU A 41 12.59 -4.96 9.30
CA LEU A 41 12.68 -5.25 7.85
C LEU A 41 13.61 -6.43 7.60
N THR A 42 13.12 -7.37 6.79
CA THR A 42 13.91 -8.48 6.27
C THR A 42 13.76 -8.55 4.76
N ILE A 43 14.87 -8.63 4.05
CA ILE A 43 14.91 -8.87 2.60
C ILE A 43 15.34 -10.31 2.36
N ILE A 44 14.53 -11.07 1.62
CA ILE A 44 14.87 -12.42 1.18
C ILE A 44 15.28 -12.35 -0.29
N ILE A 45 16.51 -12.73 -0.57
CA ILE A 45 17.06 -12.80 -1.92
C ILE A 45 17.40 -14.24 -2.31
N GLY A 46 17.53 -14.46 -3.59
CA GLY A 46 17.97 -15.77 -4.14
C GLY A 46 17.59 -15.87 -5.60
N GLU A 47 18.20 -16.80 -6.32
CA GLU A 47 17.90 -17.08 -7.73
C GLU A 47 16.43 -17.49 -7.96
N ASN A 48 16.02 -17.51 -9.22
CA ASN A 48 14.72 -18.05 -9.59
C ASN A 48 14.60 -19.51 -9.16
N GLY A 49 13.50 -19.85 -8.51
CA GLY A 49 13.24 -21.21 -8.04
C GLY A 49 13.82 -21.55 -6.66
N THR A 50 14.42 -20.59 -5.92
CA THR A 50 14.84 -20.76 -4.52
C THR A 50 13.68 -20.68 -3.52
N ALA A 51 12.45 -20.81 -3.98
CA ALA A 51 11.22 -20.91 -3.18
C ALA A 51 10.91 -19.72 -2.25
N LYS A 52 11.32 -18.49 -2.60
CA LYS A 52 11.00 -17.28 -1.82
C LYS A 52 9.49 -17.12 -1.57
N THR A 53 8.68 -17.23 -2.62
CA THR A 53 7.21 -17.19 -2.52
C THR A 53 6.65 -18.35 -1.68
N THR A 54 7.27 -19.55 -1.76
CA THR A 54 6.86 -20.72 -0.96
C THR A 54 7.11 -20.50 0.53
N VAL A 55 8.13 -19.72 0.90
CA VAL A 55 8.34 -19.30 2.30
C VAL A 55 7.16 -18.43 2.78
N PHE A 56 6.64 -17.53 1.93
CA PHE A 56 5.47 -16.72 2.27
C PHE A 56 4.20 -17.58 2.44
N GLU A 57 3.97 -18.55 1.55
CA GLU A 57 2.87 -19.52 1.70
C GLU A 57 2.96 -20.26 3.04
N ALA A 58 4.15 -20.71 3.40
CA ALA A 58 4.36 -21.40 4.67
C ALA A 58 4.11 -20.48 5.88
N ILE A 59 4.53 -19.21 5.85
CA ILE A 59 4.23 -18.24 6.91
C ILE A 59 2.73 -18.06 7.07
N ILE A 60 2.01 -17.80 5.97
CA ILE A 60 0.54 -17.62 5.98
C ILE A 60 -0.13 -18.86 6.55
N GLY A 61 0.23 -20.04 6.06
CA GLY A 61 -0.36 -21.29 6.47
C GLY A 61 -0.14 -21.61 7.94
N CYS A 62 1.09 -21.41 8.46
CA CYS A 62 1.41 -21.65 9.87
C CYS A 62 0.60 -20.78 10.84
N PHE A 63 0.21 -19.57 10.45
CA PHE A 63 -0.59 -18.70 11.30
C PHE A 63 -2.10 -18.89 11.13
N LEU A 64 -2.59 -19.05 9.92
CA LEU A 64 -4.01 -18.96 9.60
C LEU A 64 -4.67 -20.30 9.27
N ASN A 65 -3.92 -21.30 8.80
CA ASN A 65 -4.42 -22.65 8.48
C ASN A 65 -3.67 -23.70 9.27
N LYS A 66 -3.79 -23.64 10.60
CA LYS A 66 -3.03 -24.47 11.53
C LYS A 66 -3.25 -25.99 11.33
N GLU A 67 -4.45 -26.42 11.01
CA GLU A 67 -4.76 -27.86 10.86
C GLU A 67 -4.01 -28.49 9.69
N HIS A 68 -3.94 -27.80 8.58
CA HIS A 68 -3.21 -28.26 7.39
C HIS A 68 -1.68 -28.14 7.56
N PHE A 69 -1.21 -27.07 8.18
CA PHE A 69 0.21 -26.74 8.28
C PHE A 69 0.90 -27.26 9.54
N ASN A 70 0.19 -27.74 10.55
CA ASN A 70 0.79 -28.38 11.72
C ASN A 70 1.69 -29.60 11.38
N GLN A 71 1.42 -30.27 10.26
CA GLN A 71 2.24 -31.36 9.75
C GLN A 71 3.45 -30.88 8.93
N ILE A 72 3.42 -29.62 8.49
CA ILE A 72 4.38 -29.05 7.55
C ILE A 72 5.53 -28.37 8.28
N GLY A 73 5.29 -27.76 9.46
CA GLY A 73 6.31 -27.06 10.23
C GLY A 73 5.75 -26.02 11.18
N GLY A 74 6.60 -25.11 11.64
CA GLY A 74 6.21 -24.04 12.56
C GLY A 74 7.04 -22.79 12.38
N VAL A 75 6.46 -21.67 12.80
CA VAL A 75 7.09 -20.36 12.87
C VAL A 75 7.31 -20.00 14.32
N GLU A 76 8.57 -19.81 14.72
CA GLU A 76 8.95 -19.23 16.00
C GLU A 76 8.95 -17.70 15.88
N TYR A 77 8.27 -17.01 16.77
CA TYR A 77 8.14 -15.56 16.74
C TYR A 77 8.09 -14.97 18.14
N SER A 78 8.42 -13.69 18.23
CA SER A 78 8.26 -12.89 19.44
C SER A 78 6.98 -12.08 19.35
N TYR A 79 6.20 -12.06 20.43
CA TYR A 79 5.02 -11.22 20.58
C TYR A 79 4.97 -10.67 22.00
N GLU A 80 4.84 -9.36 22.17
CA GLU A 80 4.88 -8.68 23.47
C GLU A 80 6.11 -9.06 24.34
N GLY A 81 7.23 -9.37 23.71
CA GLY A 81 8.49 -9.74 24.37
C GLY A 81 8.57 -11.20 24.83
N LYS A 82 7.57 -12.03 24.53
CA LYS A 82 7.56 -13.49 24.78
C LYS A 82 7.76 -14.22 23.46
N ASN A 83 8.32 -15.42 23.54
CA ASN A 83 8.49 -16.29 22.38
C ASN A 83 7.36 -17.30 22.31
N PHE A 84 6.88 -17.56 21.09
CA PHE A 84 5.82 -18.51 20.77
C PHE A 84 6.20 -19.28 19.54
N VAL A 85 5.55 -20.44 19.35
CA VAL A 85 5.59 -21.20 18.11
C VAL A 85 4.16 -21.31 17.57
N SER A 86 3.98 -21.09 16.27
CA SER A 86 2.66 -20.97 15.66
C SER A 86 1.76 -22.21 15.83
N ASN A 87 2.36 -23.40 16.02
CA ASN A 87 1.65 -24.65 16.25
C ASN A 87 1.26 -24.91 17.72
N GLU A 88 1.65 -24.04 18.66
CA GLU A 88 1.24 -24.16 20.05
C GLU A 88 -0.24 -23.81 20.24
N ASN A 89 -0.91 -24.56 21.13
CA ASN A 89 -2.27 -24.24 21.52
C ASN A 89 -2.32 -22.88 22.23
N LYS A 90 -3.16 -21.95 21.72
CA LYS A 90 -3.33 -20.58 22.23
C LYS A 90 -2.16 -19.63 21.93
N ALA A 91 -1.26 -19.96 21.00
CA ALA A 91 -0.29 -18.98 20.52
C ALA A 91 -1.02 -17.79 19.88
N PRO A 92 -0.66 -16.53 20.24
CA PRO A 92 -1.30 -15.35 19.63
C PRO A 92 -1.00 -15.28 18.14
N ILE A 93 -2.00 -14.92 17.35
CA ILE A 93 -1.82 -14.71 15.90
C ILE A 93 -1.48 -13.24 15.62
N PRO A 94 -0.80 -12.94 14.49
CA PRO A 94 -0.63 -11.56 14.05
C PRO A 94 -1.97 -10.86 13.90
N LYS A 95 -2.03 -9.58 14.27
CA LYS A 95 -3.27 -8.81 14.14
C LYS A 95 -3.71 -8.68 12.68
N LYS A 96 -2.72 -8.58 11.77
CA LYS A 96 -2.93 -8.66 10.32
C LYS A 96 -1.74 -9.38 9.68
N ILE A 97 -2.05 -10.14 8.64
CA ILE A 97 -1.07 -10.61 7.65
C ILE A 97 -1.44 -9.94 6.33
N ILE A 98 -0.56 -9.08 5.85
CA ILE A 98 -0.78 -8.33 4.62
C ILE A 98 0.11 -8.94 3.54
N VAL A 99 -0.50 -9.35 2.44
CA VAL A 99 0.18 -9.97 1.31
C VAL A 99 0.11 -9.03 0.12
N SER A 100 1.26 -8.65 -0.42
CA SER A 100 1.40 -7.77 -1.57
C SER A 100 2.20 -8.48 -2.65
N THR A 101 1.53 -8.88 -3.74
CA THR A 101 2.15 -9.59 -4.86
C THR A 101 1.92 -8.81 -6.15
N TYR A 102 2.95 -8.76 -7.00
CA TYR A 102 2.90 -7.99 -8.24
C TYR A 102 3.31 -8.82 -9.46
N THR A 103 3.49 -10.11 -9.26
CA THR A 103 3.80 -11.04 -10.35
C THR A 103 2.56 -11.32 -11.20
N PRO A 104 2.69 -11.45 -12.52
CA PRO A 104 1.57 -11.77 -13.42
C PRO A 104 0.87 -13.09 -13.09
N ILE A 105 1.62 -14.03 -12.51
CA ILE A 105 1.11 -15.30 -11.98
C ILE A 105 1.24 -15.26 -10.48
N ASP A 106 0.14 -14.96 -9.83
CA ASP A 106 0.08 -14.89 -8.37
C ASP A 106 0.06 -16.29 -7.75
N LYS A 107 1.23 -16.76 -7.32
CA LYS A 107 1.39 -18.06 -6.67
C LYS A 107 0.76 -18.10 -5.27
N LEU A 108 0.53 -16.95 -4.64
CA LEU A 108 -0.11 -16.85 -3.33
C LEU A 108 -1.64 -16.81 -3.44
N GLU A 109 -2.19 -16.73 -4.66
CA GLU A 109 -3.63 -16.60 -4.89
C GLU A 109 -4.42 -17.79 -4.33
N GLU A 110 -3.90 -19.00 -4.49
CA GLU A 110 -4.57 -20.22 -4.01
C GLU A 110 -4.74 -20.18 -2.49
N VAL A 111 -3.63 -19.96 -1.76
CA VAL A 111 -3.64 -19.88 -0.28
C VAL A 111 -4.46 -18.68 0.21
N THR A 112 -4.39 -17.54 -0.48
CA THR A 112 -5.15 -16.35 -0.07
C THR A 112 -6.64 -16.49 -0.36
N LYS A 113 -7.05 -17.21 -1.41
CA LYS A 113 -8.46 -17.50 -1.70
C LYS A 113 -9.09 -18.46 -0.68
N GLU A 114 -8.37 -19.51 -0.30
CA GLU A 114 -8.83 -20.44 0.76
C GLU A 114 -9.11 -19.73 2.08
N LEU A 115 -8.37 -18.64 2.34
CA LEU A 115 -8.43 -17.84 3.56
C LEU A 115 -9.16 -16.49 3.38
N GLU A 116 -9.89 -16.29 2.27
CA GLU A 116 -10.53 -15.00 1.93
C GLU A 116 -11.50 -14.51 3.01
N HIS A 117 -12.13 -15.44 3.75
CA HIS A 117 -13.02 -15.13 4.87
C HIS A 117 -12.29 -14.79 6.18
N ASN A 118 -10.98 -14.97 6.23
CA ASN A 118 -10.19 -14.68 7.42
C ASN A 118 -9.98 -13.16 7.57
N LYS A 119 -10.47 -12.60 8.69
CA LYS A 119 -10.41 -11.15 8.97
C LYS A 119 -8.98 -10.63 9.18
N GLU A 120 -8.05 -11.49 9.53
CA GLU A 120 -6.64 -11.18 9.75
C GLU A 120 -5.84 -11.11 8.44
N LEU A 121 -6.29 -11.79 7.38
CA LEU A 121 -5.63 -11.75 6.08
C LEU A 121 -6.11 -10.55 5.25
N ARG A 122 -5.17 -9.86 4.63
CA ARG A 122 -5.44 -8.81 3.64
C ARG A 122 -4.51 -9.00 2.44
N LYS A 123 -5.09 -9.02 1.25
CA LYS A 123 -4.35 -9.01 0.00
C LYS A 123 -4.51 -7.64 -0.64
N THR A 124 -3.40 -7.01 -1.03
CA THR A 124 -3.45 -5.79 -1.83
C THR A 124 -3.75 -6.18 -3.27
N ASN A 125 -4.85 -5.68 -3.82
CA ASN A 125 -5.29 -6.02 -5.17
C ASN A 125 -5.61 -4.75 -5.97
N ILE A 126 -5.04 -4.66 -7.18
CA ILE A 126 -5.22 -3.51 -8.09
C ILE A 126 -6.41 -3.73 -9.04
N ASP A 127 -6.96 -4.94 -9.13
CA ASP A 127 -7.89 -5.34 -10.22
C ASP A 127 -9.26 -4.64 -10.21
N ARG A 128 -9.68 -4.05 -9.08
CA ARG A 128 -10.97 -3.33 -8.98
C ARG A 128 -10.82 -2.00 -8.25
N ILE A 129 -10.32 -1.01 -8.96
CA ILE A 129 -10.15 0.34 -8.42
C ILE A 129 -11.50 1.05 -8.34
N ASN A 130 -12.03 1.21 -7.12
CA ASN A 130 -13.12 2.13 -6.86
C ASN A 130 -12.54 3.46 -6.34
N LEU A 131 -12.35 4.43 -7.23
CA LEU A 131 -11.74 5.72 -6.93
C LEU A 131 -12.49 6.50 -5.83
N GLN A 132 -13.81 6.30 -5.70
CA GLN A 132 -14.60 6.93 -4.64
C GLN A 132 -14.25 6.36 -3.26
N HIS A 133 -14.04 5.04 -3.16
CA HIS A 133 -13.59 4.40 -1.93
C HIS A 133 -12.17 4.83 -1.56
N ILE A 134 -11.28 4.92 -2.54
CA ILE A 134 -9.92 5.42 -2.33
C ILE A 134 -9.96 6.85 -1.79
N ALA A 135 -10.75 7.74 -2.38
CA ALA A 135 -10.89 9.11 -1.89
C ALA A 135 -11.34 9.18 -0.43
N THR A 136 -12.26 8.29 0.00
CA THR A 136 -12.69 8.20 1.40
C THR A 136 -11.56 7.72 2.32
N ARG A 137 -10.79 6.71 1.89
CA ARG A 137 -9.66 6.17 2.64
C ARG A 137 -8.54 7.20 2.79
N ILE A 138 -8.19 7.92 1.70
CA ILE A 138 -7.23 9.03 1.73
C ILE A 138 -7.70 10.11 2.72
N LEU A 139 -8.97 10.52 2.64
CA LEU A 139 -9.54 11.51 3.55
C LEU A 139 -9.41 11.09 5.02
N LYS A 140 -9.71 9.83 5.33
CA LYS A 140 -9.55 9.29 6.67
C LYS A 140 -8.11 9.49 7.17
N HIS A 141 -7.13 9.00 6.43
CA HIS A 141 -5.71 9.11 6.82
C HIS A 141 -5.22 10.55 6.89
N TYR A 142 -5.59 11.37 5.93
CA TYR A 142 -5.20 12.77 5.90
C TYR A 142 -5.62 13.54 7.16
N VAL A 143 -6.83 13.27 7.66
CA VAL A 143 -7.38 13.95 8.84
C VAL A 143 -6.88 13.33 10.15
N PHE A 144 -6.60 12.01 10.18
CA PHE A 144 -6.24 11.28 11.40
C PHE A 144 -4.75 11.17 11.66
N ASP A 145 -4.03 10.72 10.64
CA ASP A 145 -2.60 10.43 10.76
C ASP A 145 -1.75 11.64 10.38
N GLY A 146 -2.40 12.65 9.76
CA GLY A 146 -1.79 13.87 9.30
C GLY A 146 -1.49 13.86 7.79
N LYS A 147 -1.42 15.05 7.22
CA LYS A 147 -1.16 15.23 5.78
C LYS A 147 0.22 14.76 5.33
N GLU A 148 1.16 14.67 6.26
CA GLU A 148 2.57 14.38 5.94
C GLU A 148 2.75 12.99 5.32
N ASP A 149 2.13 11.95 5.90
CA ASP A 149 2.24 10.58 5.40
C ASP A 149 1.61 10.45 3.99
N ILE A 150 0.45 11.06 3.76
CA ILE A 150 -0.21 11.08 2.45
C ILE A 150 0.61 11.88 1.42
N ASN A 151 1.14 13.03 1.81
CA ASN A 151 2.02 13.82 0.94
C ASN A 151 3.30 13.06 0.58
N SER A 152 3.91 12.32 1.53
CA SER A 152 5.07 11.48 1.26
C SER A 152 4.78 10.42 0.19
N ILE A 153 3.56 9.85 0.17
CA ILE A 153 3.16 8.91 -0.89
C ILE A 153 3.11 9.62 -2.24
N PHE A 154 2.48 10.81 -2.31
CA PHE A 154 2.42 11.57 -3.56
C PHE A 154 3.79 12.07 -4.02
N ASP A 155 4.63 12.52 -3.10
CA ASP A 155 6.01 12.93 -3.39
C ASP A 155 6.83 11.76 -3.98
N TYR A 156 6.66 10.57 -3.43
CA TYR A 156 7.30 9.36 -3.94
C TYR A 156 6.85 8.99 -5.35
N VAL A 157 5.56 9.16 -5.66
CA VAL A 157 5.02 8.97 -7.03
C VAL A 157 5.56 10.04 -7.99
N GLY A 158 5.84 11.26 -7.50
CA GLY A 158 6.40 12.36 -8.31
C GLY A 158 5.68 13.71 -8.18
N TYR A 159 4.67 13.79 -7.31
CA TYR A 159 3.85 15.00 -7.10
C TYR A 159 4.24 15.68 -5.79
N ARG A 160 5.15 16.65 -5.86
CA ARG A 160 5.69 17.33 -4.66
C ARG A 160 4.67 18.26 -4.01
N ASN A 161 4.46 18.07 -2.70
CA ASN A 161 3.59 18.90 -1.86
C ASN A 161 2.27 19.29 -2.55
N PRO A 162 1.47 18.35 -3.05
CA PRO A 162 0.25 18.68 -3.77
C PRO A 162 -0.82 19.19 -2.82
N ASP A 163 -1.63 20.17 -3.28
CA ASP A 163 -2.91 20.44 -2.66
C ASP A 163 -3.91 19.37 -3.08
N LEU A 164 -4.60 18.80 -2.12
CA LEU A 164 -5.50 17.69 -2.35
C LEU A 164 -6.95 18.15 -2.31
N HIS A 165 -7.71 17.83 -3.35
CA HIS A 165 -9.09 18.25 -3.50
C HIS A 165 -10.02 17.07 -3.76
N LEU A 166 -11.27 17.17 -3.28
CA LEU A 166 -12.34 16.25 -3.62
C LEU A 166 -13.29 16.89 -4.63
N GLU A 167 -13.59 16.20 -5.73
CA GLU A 167 -14.67 16.57 -6.63
C GLU A 167 -16.01 16.17 -6.02
N VAL A 168 -16.84 17.14 -5.71
CA VAL A 168 -18.13 16.95 -5.04
C VAL A 168 -19.18 16.47 -6.04
N ASN A 169 -19.96 15.46 -5.66
CA ASN A 169 -21.09 15.00 -6.45
C ASN A 169 -22.31 15.93 -6.25
N SER A 170 -22.40 16.99 -7.08
CA SER A 170 -23.46 17.99 -6.98
C SER A 170 -24.89 17.44 -7.09
N ASN A 171 -25.08 16.34 -7.83
CA ASN A 171 -26.39 15.72 -8.01
C ASN A 171 -26.90 15.07 -6.70
N LYS A 172 -25.99 14.55 -5.87
CA LYS A 172 -26.35 13.96 -4.57
C LYS A 172 -26.62 15.02 -3.49
N LEU A 173 -26.13 16.24 -3.65
CA LEU A 173 -26.40 17.35 -2.74
C LEU A 173 -27.80 17.92 -2.85
N GLY A 174 -28.44 17.76 -4.00
CA GLY A 174 -29.81 18.28 -4.27
C GLY A 174 -30.91 17.55 -3.50
N SER A 175 -30.74 16.27 -3.25
CA SER A 175 -31.79 15.39 -2.70
C SER A 175 -31.26 14.58 -1.48
N VAL A 176 -30.98 15.30 -0.37
CA VAL A 176 -30.56 14.65 0.89
C VAL A 176 -31.58 13.59 1.35
N SER A 177 -32.87 13.84 1.15
CA SER A 177 -33.93 12.89 1.54
C SER A 177 -33.88 11.58 0.76
N GLU A 178 -33.57 11.59 -0.55
CA GLU A 178 -33.43 10.35 -1.33
C GLU A 178 -32.14 9.59 -1.03
N VAL A 179 -31.05 10.34 -0.79
CA VAL A 179 -29.79 9.73 -0.35
C VAL A 179 -29.97 9.10 1.00
N ALA A 180 -30.64 9.78 1.94
CA ALA A 180 -30.92 9.25 3.27
C ALA A 180 -31.81 7.99 3.22
N LYS A 181 -32.87 7.98 2.41
CA LYS A 181 -33.72 6.76 2.26
C LYS A 181 -32.90 5.56 1.84
N ARG A 182 -32.08 5.69 0.80
CA ARG A 182 -31.21 4.60 0.33
C ARG A 182 -30.18 4.19 1.36
N ALA A 183 -29.61 5.16 2.07
CA ALA A 183 -28.63 4.89 3.13
C ALA A 183 -29.26 4.11 4.28
N VAL A 184 -30.46 4.50 4.72
CA VAL A 184 -31.18 3.80 5.79
C VAL A 184 -31.58 2.40 5.38
N THR A 185 -32.09 2.18 4.17
CA THR A 185 -32.41 0.84 3.68
C THR A 185 -31.21 -0.10 3.76
N ARG A 186 -30.03 0.35 3.32
CA ARG A 186 -28.80 -0.44 3.40
C ARG A 186 -28.30 -0.64 4.83
N LEU A 187 -28.49 0.37 5.68
CA LEU A 187 -28.16 0.28 7.10
C LEU A 187 -28.98 -0.84 7.75
N LEU A 188 -30.25 -0.96 7.43
CA LEU A 188 -31.14 -1.99 7.93
C LEU A 188 -30.73 -3.39 7.51
N GLU A 189 -30.28 -3.54 6.26
CA GLU A 189 -29.78 -4.83 5.74
C GLU A 189 -28.53 -5.32 6.50
N ASN A 190 -27.76 -4.42 7.13
CA ASN A 190 -26.52 -4.73 7.84
C ASN A 190 -26.56 -4.34 9.32
N TYR A 191 -27.74 -4.23 9.91
CA TYR A 191 -27.92 -3.65 11.25
C TYR A 191 -27.21 -4.43 12.37
N GLU A 192 -27.21 -5.77 12.30
CA GLU A 192 -26.54 -6.59 13.32
C GLU A 192 -25.05 -6.33 13.41
N ASP A 193 -24.39 -6.07 12.28
CA ASP A 193 -22.94 -5.77 12.21
C ASP A 193 -22.57 -4.39 12.73
N ILE A 194 -23.54 -3.47 12.88
CA ILE A 194 -23.32 -2.05 13.18
C ILE A 194 -24.04 -1.55 14.42
N SER A 195 -24.84 -2.39 15.07
CA SER A 195 -25.60 -2.04 16.30
C SER A 195 -24.72 -1.39 17.36
N TYR A 196 -23.44 -1.80 17.46
CA TYR A 196 -22.48 -1.23 18.41
C TYR A 196 -22.19 0.27 18.19
N LEU A 197 -22.41 0.81 16.98
CA LEU A 197 -22.22 2.24 16.70
C LEU A 197 -23.29 3.11 17.37
N PHE A 198 -24.41 2.51 17.77
CA PHE A 198 -25.62 3.19 18.25
C PHE A 198 -25.97 2.87 19.71
N GLU A 199 -25.27 1.92 20.36
CA GLU A 199 -25.74 1.32 21.61
C GLU A 199 -25.78 2.24 22.83
N ASP A 200 -24.97 3.30 22.94
CA ASP A 200 -24.81 4.01 24.23
C ASP A 200 -25.45 5.39 24.31
N LYS A 201 -25.73 6.05 23.22
CA LYS A 201 -26.18 7.46 23.25
C LYS A 201 -27.67 7.67 23.51
N TYR A 202 -28.52 6.67 23.24
CA TYR A 202 -29.94 6.94 23.00
C TYR A 202 -30.91 6.07 23.82
N LYS A 203 -30.41 5.32 24.76
CA LYS A 203 -31.26 4.40 25.58
C LYS A 203 -32.35 5.11 26.40
N LYS A 204 -32.32 6.45 26.54
CA LYS A 204 -33.19 7.19 27.45
C LYS A 204 -33.88 8.45 26.87
N ASN A 205 -33.59 8.90 25.66
CA ASN A 205 -34.06 10.20 25.18
C ASN A 205 -35.25 10.05 24.20
N ASP A 206 -36.19 11.02 24.26
CA ASP A 206 -37.25 11.16 23.27
C ASP A 206 -36.61 11.54 21.90
N ILE A 207 -37.20 11.07 20.80
CA ILE A 207 -36.77 11.37 19.45
C ILE A 207 -36.74 12.88 19.13
N ASN A 208 -37.65 13.64 19.74
CA ASN A 208 -37.68 15.09 19.64
C ASN A 208 -36.47 15.76 20.30
N ASP A 209 -36.04 15.25 21.45
CA ASP A 209 -34.86 15.74 22.15
C ASP A 209 -33.58 15.49 21.33
N VAL A 210 -33.50 14.32 20.70
CA VAL A 210 -32.38 13.96 19.79
C VAL A 210 -32.38 14.87 18.55
N PHE A 211 -33.54 15.15 17.99
CA PHE A 211 -33.67 16.05 16.84
C PHE A 211 -33.26 17.48 17.20
N ASP A 212 -33.73 18.01 18.31
CA ASP A 212 -33.40 19.34 18.79
C ASP A 212 -31.90 19.46 19.13
N PHE A 213 -31.30 18.43 19.70
CA PHE A 213 -29.86 18.35 19.90
C PHE A 213 -29.09 18.45 18.58
N TYR A 214 -29.45 17.63 17.57
CA TYR A 214 -28.77 17.68 16.26
C TYR A 214 -28.95 19.01 15.54
N GLN A 215 -30.13 19.63 15.65
CA GLN A 215 -30.36 20.91 15.07
C GLN A 215 -29.50 22.00 15.71
N LYS A 216 -29.34 21.96 17.03
CA LYS A 216 -28.46 22.86 17.79
C LYS A 216 -27.00 22.70 17.39
N GLU A 217 -26.51 21.49 17.31
CA GLU A 217 -25.14 21.16 16.87
C GLU A 217 -24.88 21.64 15.44
N LEU A 218 -25.83 21.43 14.51
CA LEU A 218 -25.71 21.89 13.13
C LEU A 218 -25.69 23.41 13.01
N ASN A 219 -26.47 24.12 13.83
CA ASN A 219 -26.45 25.56 13.86
C ASN A 219 -25.15 26.11 14.43
N LEU A 220 -24.65 25.53 15.51
CA LEU A 220 -23.37 25.90 16.08
C LEU A 220 -22.21 25.67 15.07
N PHE A 221 -22.26 24.60 14.33
CA PHE A 221 -21.28 24.32 13.26
C PHE A 221 -21.29 25.42 12.20
N LYS A 222 -22.50 25.86 11.72
CA LYS A 222 -22.65 26.95 10.77
C LYS A 222 -22.13 28.27 11.30
N GLU A 223 -22.44 28.58 12.56
CA GLU A 223 -21.96 29.81 13.23
C GLU A 223 -20.42 29.82 13.32
N ASN A 224 -19.81 28.70 13.67
CA ASN A 224 -18.35 28.57 13.75
C ASN A 224 -17.70 28.78 12.38
N LEU A 225 -18.27 28.21 11.33
CA LEU A 225 -17.80 28.44 9.96
C LEU A 225 -17.99 29.93 9.54
N GLY A 226 -19.11 30.54 9.92
CA GLY A 226 -19.34 31.95 9.69
C GLY A 226 -18.32 32.87 10.36
N LYS A 227 -17.95 32.57 11.63
CA LYS A 227 -16.89 33.28 12.37
C LYS A 227 -15.51 33.15 11.69
N GLN A 228 -15.27 32.09 10.96
CA GLN A 228 -14.05 31.87 10.18
C GLN A 228 -14.11 32.46 8.76
N GLY A 229 -15.18 33.21 8.45
CA GLY A 229 -15.33 33.91 7.16
C GLY A 229 -15.96 33.08 6.05
N TYR A 230 -16.47 31.89 6.33
CA TYR A 230 -17.15 31.07 5.34
C TYR A 230 -18.61 31.50 5.16
N GLN A 231 -19.04 31.65 3.90
CA GLN A 231 -20.44 31.95 3.57
C GLN A 231 -21.19 30.64 3.30
N ILE A 232 -22.15 30.32 4.16
CA ILE A 232 -22.98 29.13 4.03
C ILE A 232 -24.32 29.52 3.38
N GLY A 233 -24.64 28.87 2.26
CA GLY A 233 -25.87 29.11 1.54
C GLY A 233 -27.14 28.80 2.38
N PRO A 234 -28.25 29.52 2.20
CA PRO A 234 -29.50 29.42 2.99
C PRO A 234 -30.23 28.06 2.82
N ARG A 235 -29.85 27.23 1.85
CA ARG A 235 -30.53 25.97 1.54
C ARG A 235 -30.12 24.80 2.42
N VAL A 236 -29.18 24.99 3.38
CA VAL A 236 -28.69 23.95 4.27
C VAL A 236 -29.38 24.04 5.63
N ASN A 237 -30.70 23.93 5.66
CA ASN A 237 -31.46 23.88 6.90
C ASN A 237 -32.18 22.55 7.07
N LEU A 238 -32.00 21.94 8.23
CA LEU A 238 -32.78 20.78 8.66
C LEU A 238 -34.18 21.29 9.00
N LYS A 239 -35.22 20.87 8.26
CA LYS A 239 -36.61 21.27 8.56
C LYS A 239 -37.31 20.16 9.32
N ARG A 240 -38.01 20.49 10.42
CA ARG A 240 -38.82 19.55 11.21
C ARG A 240 -39.76 18.70 10.34
N GLY A 241 -40.36 19.28 9.30
CA GLY A 241 -41.22 18.57 8.37
C GLY A 241 -40.49 17.56 7.45
N MET A 242 -39.15 17.52 7.46
CA MET A 242 -38.40 16.45 6.77
C MET A 242 -38.23 15.23 7.65
N ALA A 243 -38.10 15.40 8.96
CA ALA A 243 -38.14 14.29 9.91
C ALA A 243 -39.51 13.60 9.87
N SER A 244 -40.62 14.34 9.94
CA SER A 244 -41.97 13.78 9.89
C SER A 244 -42.32 13.09 8.56
N ARG A 245 -41.79 13.54 7.42
CA ARG A 245 -41.93 12.81 6.14
C ARG A 245 -41.10 11.55 6.09
N PHE A 246 -40.00 11.49 6.82
CA PHE A 246 -39.17 10.32 7.00
C PHE A 246 -39.86 9.32 7.93
N ASP A 247 -40.44 9.81 9.03
CA ASP A 247 -41.23 9.00 9.97
C ASP A 247 -42.37 8.27 9.25
N SER A 248 -43.09 8.94 8.37
CA SER A 248 -44.20 8.33 7.61
C SER A 248 -43.73 7.26 6.60
N TYR A 249 -42.49 7.33 6.13
CA TYR A 249 -41.91 6.28 5.27
C TYR A 249 -41.40 5.10 6.10
N LEU A 250 -40.74 5.35 7.23
CA LEU A 250 -40.22 4.34 8.14
C LEU A 250 -41.37 3.59 8.84
N ILE A 251 -42.40 4.29 9.33
CA ILE A 251 -43.57 3.73 9.98
C ILE A 251 -44.35 2.76 9.05
N ARG A 252 -44.33 3.01 7.75
CA ARG A 252 -44.99 2.13 6.77
C ARG A 252 -44.21 0.84 6.45
N HIS A 253 -42.92 0.78 6.76
CA HIS A 253 -42.04 -0.33 6.40
C HIS A 253 -41.54 -1.13 7.60
N ILE A 254 -41.87 -0.65 8.81
CA ILE A 254 -41.42 -1.27 10.05
C ILE A 254 -42.66 -1.42 10.95
N ASP A 255 -43.03 -2.64 11.24
CA ASP A 255 -44.07 -2.94 12.21
C ASP A 255 -43.68 -2.37 13.58
N ALA A 256 -44.59 -1.69 14.22
CA ALA A 256 -44.43 -0.86 15.39
C ALA A 256 -43.71 -1.59 16.55
N GLY A 257 -42.44 -1.36 16.75
CA GLY A 257 -41.74 -1.93 17.88
C GLY A 257 -40.30 -1.44 18.14
N GLU A 258 -39.62 -0.87 17.17
CA GLU A 258 -38.21 -0.60 17.33
C GLU A 258 -37.83 0.90 17.28
N ARG A 259 -37.89 1.58 18.44
CA ARG A 259 -37.34 2.94 18.66
C ARG A 259 -35.89 3.12 18.19
N LYS A 260 -35.13 2.02 18.07
CA LYS A 260 -33.76 2.01 17.61
C LYS A 260 -33.59 2.48 16.16
N LEU A 261 -34.55 2.20 15.30
CA LEU A 261 -34.53 2.54 13.88
C LEU A 261 -34.71 4.03 13.59
N ASP A 262 -35.54 4.69 14.36
CA ASP A 262 -35.78 6.14 14.25
C ASP A 262 -34.53 6.94 14.58
N ILE A 263 -33.80 6.49 15.59
CA ILE A 263 -32.54 7.11 16.02
C ILE A 263 -31.43 6.90 14.98
N CYS A 264 -31.30 5.70 14.41
CA CYS A 264 -30.36 5.43 13.34
C CYS A 264 -30.63 6.32 12.11
N THR A 265 -31.90 6.53 11.80
CA THR A 265 -32.31 7.41 10.68
C THR A 265 -31.93 8.86 10.94
N LEU A 266 -32.17 9.37 12.14
CA LEU A 266 -31.78 10.72 12.53
C LEU A 266 -30.24 10.89 12.50
N GLU A 267 -29.48 9.90 12.95
CA GLU A 267 -28.02 9.93 12.88
C GLU A 267 -27.55 10.03 11.43
N VAL A 268 -28.06 9.20 10.54
CA VAL A 268 -27.73 9.25 9.10
C VAL A 268 -28.10 10.61 8.49
N LEU A 269 -29.27 11.13 8.80
CA LEU A 269 -29.69 12.47 8.36
C LEU A 269 -28.75 13.54 8.87
N PHE A 270 -28.41 13.50 10.14
CA PHE A 270 -27.50 14.46 10.75
C PHE A 270 -26.12 14.42 10.11
N VAL A 271 -25.56 13.25 9.87
CA VAL A 271 -24.29 13.08 9.16
C VAL A 271 -24.38 13.67 7.75
N LEU A 272 -25.44 13.36 7.00
CA LEU A 272 -25.62 13.90 5.65
C LEU A 272 -25.77 15.43 5.64
N TYR A 273 -26.41 16.02 6.66
CA TYR A 273 -26.51 17.47 6.78
C TYR A 273 -25.19 18.13 7.18
N LYS A 274 -24.41 17.54 8.09
CA LYS A 274 -23.04 17.99 8.39
C LYS A 274 -22.19 18.01 7.11
N MET A 275 -22.21 16.89 6.36
CA MET A 275 -21.51 16.81 5.08
C MET A 275 -22.03 17.83 4.07
N LYS A 276 -23.34 18.04 3.98
CA LYS A 276 -23.91 19.05 3.08
C LYS A 276 -23.46 20.47 3.43
N VAL A 277 -23.35 20.82 4.71
CA VAL A 277 -22.78 22.10 5.15
C VAL A 277 -21.35 22.23 4.64
N LEU A 278 -20.51 21.22 4.90
CA LEU A 278 -19.11 21.24 4.50
C LEU A 278 -18.95 21.29 2.97
N LEU A 279 -19.68 20.45 2.25
CA LEU A 279 -19.62 20.40 0.79
C LEU A 279 -20.19 21.67 0.12
N SER A 280 -21.00 22.48 0.85
CA SER A 280 -21.45 23.77 0.35
C SER A 280 -20.35 24.84 0.24
N LEU A 281 -19.19 24.56 0.88
CA LEU A 281 -17.98 25.38 0.79
C LEU A 281 -17.19 25.10 -0.50
N ALA A 282 -17.55 24.07 -1.26
CA ALA A 282 -16.86 23.70 -2.49
C ALA A 282 -16.94 24.82 -3.54
N LYS A 283 -15.79 25.18 -4.09
CA LYS A 283 -15.67 26.20 -5.10
C LYS A 283 -16.00 25.65 -6.49
N PRO A 284 -16.78 26.37 -7.31
CA PRO A 284 -17.03 25.95 -8.68
C PRO A 284 -15.79 26.13 -9.55
N SER A 285 -15.58 25.17 -10.44
CA SER A 285 -14.64 25.26 -11.55
C SER A 285 -15.31 24.73 -12.81
N TYR A 286 -14.79 25.08 -13.97
CA TYR A 286 -15.31 24.61 -15.24
C TYR A 286 -14.33 23.63 -15.85
N SER A 287 -14.82 22.44 -16.22
CA SER A 287 -14.05 21.47 -16.99
C SER A 287 -13.85 21.94 -18.43
N PHE A 288 -12.95 21.27 -19.16
CA PHE A 288 -12.71 21.50 -20.58
C PHE A 288 -14.03 21.39 -21.41
N ASP A 289 -14.94 20.50 -21.00
CA ASP A 289 -16.27 20.31 -21.60
C ASP A 289 -17.32 21.36 -21.12
N ARG A 290 -16.89 22.44 -20.50
CA ARG A 290 -17.76 23.50 -19.92
C ARG A 290 -18.76 23.00 -18.86
N LYS A 291 -18.58 21.80 -18.32
CA LYS A 291 -19.39 21.28 -17.22
C LYS A 291 -18.92 21.91 -15.91
N ARG A 292 -19.88 22.38 -15.12
CA ARG A 292 -19.61 22.94 -13.81
C ARG A 292 -19.27 21.83 -12.83
N GLN A 293 -18.07 21.86 -12.31
CA GLN A 293 -17.58 20.96 -11.27
C GLN A 293 -17.38 21.72 -9.96
N PHE A 294 -17.48 21.05 -8.84
CA PHE A 294 -17.29 21.64 -7.52
C PHE A 294 -16.17 20.92 -6.80
N PHE A 295 -15.20 21.67 -6.33
CA PHE A 295 -14.01 21.16 -5.66
C PHE A 295 -13.92 21.65 -4.23
N LEU A 296 -13.64 20.74 -3.32
CA LEU A 296 -13.44 21.02 -1.91
C LEU A 296 -12.00 20.65 -1.53
N PRO A 297 -11.17 21.60 -1.06
CA PRO A 297 -9.87 21.26 -0.49
C PRO A 297 -10.05 20.31 0.68
N ILE A 298 -9.20 19.28 0.76
CA ILE A 298 -9.32 18.24 1.79
C ILE A 298 -9.09 18.82 3.20
N ASP A 299 -8.27 19.86 3.33
CA ASP A 299 -8.02 20.59 4.58
C ASP A 299 -9.31 21.17 5.21
N THR A 300 -10.35 21.39 4.39
CA THR A 300 -11.65 21.87 4.88
C THR A 300 -12.29 20.90 5.87
N PHE A 301 -11.94 19.63 5.80
CA PHE A 301 -12.42 18.60 6.73
C PHE A 301 -11.88 18.75 8.16
N ASN A 302 -10.81 19.53 8.36
CA ASN A 302 -10.34 19.91 9.70
C ASN A 302 -11.35 20.77 10.45
N LEU A 303 -12.30 21.38 9.73
CA LEU A 303 -13.39 22.16 10.30
C LEU A 303 -14.60 21.30 10.72
N TYR A 304 -14.52 19.98 10.59
CA TYR A 304 -15.63 19.08 10.86
C TYR A 304 -16.06 19.12 12.33
N PRO A 305 -17.39 19.22 12.63
CA PRO A 305 -17.86 19.32 13.99
C PRO A 305 -17.58 18.05 14.79
N GLY A 306 -17.01 18.20 15.99
CA GLY A 306 -16.54 17.09 16.80
C GLY A 306 -15.18 16.57 16.43
N GLY A 307 -14.48 17.21 15.46
CA GLY A 307 -13.10 16.90 15.08
C GLY A 307 -12.94 15.57 14.32
N ALA A 308 -11.71 15.09 14.30
CA ALA A 308 -11.33 13.92 13.55
C ALA A 308 -12.14 12.66 13.95
N GLU A 309 -12.29 12.37 15.24
CA GLU A 309 -13.02 11.16 15.70
C GLU A 309 -14.48 11.14 15.23
N ALA A 310 -15.18 12.28 15.28
CA ALA A 310 -16.55 12.38 14.79
C ALA A 310 -16.60 12.17 13.27
N LEU A 311 -15.66 12.76 12.53
CA LEU A 311 -15.55 12.56 11.08
C LEU A 311 -15.29 11.08 10.74
N ARG A 312 -14.45 10.40 11.47
CA ARG A 312 -14.14 8.97 11.27
C ARG A 312 -15.38 8.11 11.40
N LYS A 313 -16.12 8.32 12.51
CA LYS A 313 -17.38 7.61 12.75
C LYS A 313 -18.38 7.86 11.61
N ASP A 314 -18.51 9.11 11.22
CA ASP A 314 -19.47 9.52 10.19
C ASP A 314 -19.07 9.00 8.80
N LEU A 315 -17.79 9.01 8.44
CA LEU A 315 -17.29 8.42 7.20
C LEU A 315 -17.53 6.90 7.17
N LYS A 316 -17.30 6.20 8.30
CA LYS A 316 -17.60 4.77 8.41
C LYS A 316 -19.10 4.49 8.21
N LEU A 317 -19.97 5.32 8.79
CA LEU A 317 -21.40 5.20 8.59
C LEU A 317 -21.79 5.41 7.11
N LEU A 318 -21.24 6.43 6.44
CA LEU A 318 -21.47 6.67 5.01
C LEU A 318 -20.96 5.53 4.13
N GLU A 319 -19.86 4.89 4.50
CA GLU A 319 -19.29 3.73 3.80
C GLU A 319 -20.22 2.51 3.91
N ILE A 320 -20.69 2.19 5.12
CA ILE A 320 -21.66 1.11 5.36
C ILE A 320 -22.96 1.36 4.55
N CYS A 321 -23.42 2.60 4.54
CA CYS A 321 -24.57 2.99 3.71
C CYS A 321 -24.24 3.03 2.20
N SER A 322 -23.05 2.68 1.77
CA SER A 322 -22.55 2.78 0.39
C SER A 322 -22.85 4.16 -0.25
N THR A 323 -22.73 5.22 0.55
CA THR A 323 -23.04 6.58 0.14
C THR A 323 -21.75 7.34 -0.10
N SER A 324 -21.44 7.61 -1.36
CA SER A 324 -20.34 8.49 -1.72
C SER A 324 -20.87 9.89 -2.09
N LEU A 325 -20.34 10.91 -1.42
CA LEU A 325 -20.70 12.32 -1.63
C LEU A 325 -19.77 13.04 -2.61
N TRP A 326 -18.67 12.39 -2.96
CA TRP A 326 -17.68 12.85 -3.94
C TRP A 326 -17.55 11.86 -5.08
N LYS A 327 -17.02 12.35 -6.21
CA LYS A 327 -16.80 11.53 -7.39
C LYS A 327 -15.38 11.01 -7.44
N GLU A 328 -14.43 11.92 -7.21
CA GLU A 328 -13.03 11.64 -7.45
C GLU A 328 -12.13 12.54 -6.60
N PHE A 329 -10.89 12.07 -6.44
CA PHE A 329 -9.81 12.77 -5.77
C PHE A 329 -8.92 13.46 -6.80
N TRP A 330 -8.52 14.71 -6.50
CA TRP A 330 -7.73 15.55 -7.39
C TRP A 330 -6.43 15.98 -6.72
N ILE A 331 -5.38 15.94 -7.48
CA ILE A 331 -4.04 16.40 -7.16
C ILE A 331 -3.87 17.76 -7.81
N VAL A 332 -3.61 18.81 -7.01
CA VAL A 332 -3.43 20.16 -7.48
C VAL A 332 -2.02 20.60 -7.16
N THR A 333 -1.25 20.91 -8.18
CA THR A 333 0.09 21.49 -8.08
C THR A 333 0.08 22.91 -8.65
N GLU A 334 1.16 23.65 -8.53
CA GLU A 334 1.27 25.01 -9.10
C GLU A 334 0.95 25.06 -10.60
N HIS A 335 1.24 23.99 -11.34
CA HIS A 335 1.13 23.96 -12.80
C HIS A 335 0.00 23.08 -13.31
N ASN A 336 -0.47 22.12 -12.50
CA ASN A 336 -1.40 21.09 -12.96
C ASN A 336 -2.52 20.82 -11.95
N LYS A 337 -3.70 20.52 -12.48
CA LYS A 337 -4.83 19.99 -11.73
C LYS A 337 -5.26 18.69 -12.39
N LEU A 338 -5.05 17.58 -11.70
CA LEU A 338 -5.13 16.25 -12.26
C LEU A 338 -5.98 15.33 -11.37
N PRO A 339 -7.03 14.66 -11.89
CA PRO A 339 -7.73 13.63 -11.13
C PRO A 339 -6.86 12.37 -10.98
N LEU A 340 -7.06 11.63 -9.90
CA LEU A 340 -6.33 10.40 -9.62
C LEU A 340 -6.43 9.38 -10.78
N SER A 341 -7.58 9.35 -11.47
CA SER A 341 -7.82 8.49 -12.65
C SER A 341 -6.97 8.82 -13.87
N MET A 342 -6.40 10.02 -13.94
CA MET A 342 -5.54 10.45 -15.04
C MET A 342 -4.04 10.26 -14.76
N LEU A 343 -3.67 9.72 -13.62
CA LEU A 343 -2.30 9.23 -13.41
C LEU A 343 -1.96 8.19 -14.47
N SER A 344 -0.71 8.15 -14.91
CA SER A 344 -0.25 7.04 -15.75
C SER A 344 -0.48 5.70 -15.04
N SER A 345 -0.60 4.62 -15.80
CA SER A 345 -0.82 3.28 -15.22
C SER A 345 0.26 2.90 -14.19
N GLY A 346 1.51 3.30 -14.44
CA GLY A 346 2.63 3.09 -13.52
C GLY A 346 2.50 3.90 -12.24
N GLU A 347 2.20 5.21 -12.35
CA GLU A 347 2.01 6.10 -11.19
C GLU A 347 0.83 5.66 -10.33
N LEU A 348 -0.31 5.35 -10.95
CA LEU A 348 -1.50 4.88 -10.25
C LEU A 348 -1.25 3.54 -9.56
N SER A 349 -0.62 2.60 -10.26
CA SER A 349 -0.24 1.32 -9.67
C SER A 349 0.70 1.49 -8.48
N LEU A 350 1.72 2.31 -8.60
CA LEU A 350 2.65 2.61 -7.50
C LEU A 350 1.94 3.26 -6.31
N PHE A 351 1.13 4.30 -6.58
CA PHE A 351 0.33 4.96 -5.54
C PHE A 351 -0.51 3.95 -4.76
N LEU A 352 -1.27 3.10 -5.47
CA LEU A 352 -2.15 2.12 -4.84
C LEU A 352 -1.39 1.09 -4.02
N ARG A 353 -0.25 0.60 -4.53
CA ARG A 353 0.60 -0.36 -3.82
C ARG A 353 1.05 0.18 -2.46
N ILE A 354 1.57 1.41 -2.44
CA ILE A 354 2.08 2.03 -1.22
C ILE A 354 0.93 2.43 -0.29
N PHE A 355 -0.14 3.01 -0.87
CA PHE A 355 -1.30 3.45 -0.10
C PHE A 355 -2.05 2.27 0.56
N ASP A 356 -2.23 1.15 -0.14
CA ASP A 356 -2.88 -0.03 0.42
C ASP A 356 -2.06 -0.64 1.56
N LEU A 357 -0.73 -0.70 1.43
CA LEU A 357 0.12 -1.13 2.53
C LEU A 357 -0.04 -0.21 3.75
N TYR A 358 -0.01 1.11 3.53
CA TYR A 358 -0.19 2.10 4.59
C TYR A 358 -1.55 2.01 5.28
N ASP A 359 -2.63 1.86 4.52
CA ASP A 359 -4.01 1.81 5.02
C ASP A 359 -4.32 0.53 5.80
N TYR A 360 -3.76 -0.62 5.39
CA TYR A 360 -4.05 -1.89 6.03
C TYR A 360 -3.17 -2.22 7.23
N VAL A 361 -2.00 -1.58 7.36
CA VAL A 361 -1.05 -1.89 8.42
C VAL A 361 -1.55 -1.44 9.79
N GLU A 362 -1.64 -2.39 10.69
CA GLU A 362 -1.87 -2.16 12.11
C GLU A 362 -0.62 -2.52 12.94
N HIS A 363 -0.62 -2.17 14.24
CA HIS A 363 0.42 -2.69 15.13
C HIS A 363 0.34 -4.22 15.20
N ASP A 364 1.51 -4.86 15.31
CA ASP A 364 1.66 -6.31 15.39
C ASP A 364 1.21 -7.06 14.12
N SER A 365 1.40 -6.41 12.96
CA SER A 365 1.18 -7.00 11.63
C SER A 365 2.45 -7.63 11.06
N ILE A 366 2.27 -8.64 10.22
CA ILE A 366 3.29 -9.21 9.33
C ILE A 366 2.94 -8.79 7.90
N ILE A 367 3.91 -8.22 7.19
CA ILE A 367 3.73 -7.76 5.81
C ILE A 367 4.68 -8.57 4.92
N LEU A 368 4.10 -9.25 3.93
CA LEU A 368 4.80 -10.09 2.97
C LEU A 368 4.69 -9.44 1.60
N ILE A 369 5.82 -9.01 1.04
CA ILE A 369 5.87 -8.32 -0.25
C ILE A 369 6.70 -9.17 -1.22
N ASP A 370 6.06 -9.65 -2.30
CA ASP A 370 6.70 -10.49 -3.31
C ASP A 370 7.00 -9.69 -4.58
N GLU A 371 8.27 -9.58 -4.92
CA GLU A 371 8.81 -8.92 -6.11
C GLU A 371 8.25 -7.49 -6.34
N PRO A 372 8.43 -6.56 -5.39
CA PRO A 372 7.88 -5.21 -5.50
C PRO A 372 8.42 -4.43 -6.71
N GLU A 373 9.59 -4.80 -7.24
CA GLU A 373 10.22 -4.21 -8.41
C GLU A 373 9.45 -4.47 -9.72
N THR A 374 8.59 -5.49 -9.74
CA THR A 374 7.86 -5.88 -10.95
C THR A 374 7.01 -4.73 -11.49
N HIS A 375 7.24 -4.36 -12.75
CA HIS A 375 6.60 -3.24 -13.46
C HIS A 375 6.89 -1.85 -12.87
N LEU A 376 7.90 -1.69 -12.00
CA LEU A 376 8.31 -0.39 -11.50
C LEU A 376 9.52 0.17 -12.26
N HIS A 377 9.52 1.48 -12.46
CA HIS A 377 10.69 2.18 -12.97
C HIS A 377 11.84 2.16 -11.92
N PRO A 378 13.12 1.98 -12.31
CA PRO A 378 14.26 1.91 -11.39
C PRO A 378 14.32 3.06 -10.37
N LYS A 379 13.92 4.27 -10.76
CA LYS A 379 13.85 5.43 -9.86
C LYS A 379 12.96 5.18 -8.62
N TRP A 380 11.82 4.49 -8.82
CA TRP A 380 10.90 4.15 -7.74
C TRP A 380 11.42 2.99 -6.89
N ILE A 381 12.06 2.01 -7.52
CA ILE A 381 12.67 0.89 -6.80
C ILE A 381 13.72 1.40 -5.81
N LYS A 382 14.57 2.34 -6.23
CA LYS A 382 15.62 2.94 -5.39
C LYS A 382 15.09 3.63 -4.13
N GLY A 383 13.88 4.18 -4.16
CA GLY A 383 13.28 4.84 -2.99
C GLY A 383 12.32 3.94 -2.19
N TYR A 384 12.16 2.67 -2.56
CA TYR A 384 11.10 1.80 -2.04
C TYR A 384 11.25 1.51 -0.54
N VAL A 385 12.45 1.15 -0.10
CA VAL A 385 12.73 0.88 1.32
C VAL A 385 12.55 2.14 2.16
N LYS A 386 12.99 3.27 1.64
CA LYS A 386 12.85 4.56 2.32
C LYS A 386 11.40 4.92 2.57
N ILE A 387 10.53 4.85 1.54
CA ILE A 387 9.11 5.20 1.71
C ILE A 387 8.40 4.22 2.67
N LEU A 388 8.71 2.92 2.63
CA LEU A 388 8.19 1.97 3.59
C LEU A 388 8.60 2.33 5.02
N ASN A 389 9.86 2.70 5.24
CA ASN A 389 10.36 3.09 6.56
C ASN A 389 9.72 4.40 7.06
N GLU A 390 9.44 5.35 6.20
CA GLU A 390 8.74 6.60 6.53
C GLU A 390 7.31 6.32 6.98
N LEU A 391 6.56 5.56 6.21
CA LEU A 391 5.13 5.31 6.44
C LEU A 391 4.87 4.27 7.54
N LEU A 392 5.60 3.17 7.52
CA LEU A 392 5.37 2.03 8.41
C LEU A 392 6.28 2.07 9.66
N GLY A 393 7.31 2.90 9.67
CA GLY A 393 8.29 2.97 10.76
C GLY A 393 7.68 3.27 12.13
N LYS A 394 6.56 3.98 12.19
CA LYS A 394 5.82 4.25 13.44
C LYS A 394 5.03 3.03 13.93
N LYS A 395 4.77 2.05 13.07
CA LYS A 395 3.97 0.84 13.37
C LYS A 395 4.90 -0.27 13.87
N ARG A 396 4.45 -1.02 14.86
CA ARG A 396 5.13 -2.25 15.29
C ARG A 396 4.75 -3.35 14.31
N CYS A 397 5.61 -3.60 13.34
CA CYS A 397 5.34 -4.61 12.31
C CYS A 397 6.64 -5.27 11.82
N HIS A 398 6.50 -6.43 11.17
CA HIS A 398 7.59 -7.09 10.49
C HIS A 398 7.31 -7.14 9.00
N VAL A 399 8.10 -6.40 8.23
CA VAL A 399 8.05 -6.36 6.76
C VAL A 399 9.07 -7.35 6.23
N ILE A 400 8.62 -8.28 5.40
CA ILE A 400 9.48 -9.27 4.73
C ILE A 400 9.29 -9.09 3.23
N ILE A 401 10.37 -8.76 2.53
CA ILE A 401 10.36 -8.53 1.08
C ILE A 401 11.15 -9.64 0.40
N ALA A 402 10.53 -10.35 -0.52
CA ALA A 402 11.21 -11.24 -1.45
C ALA A 402 11.50 -10.46 -2.74
N THR A 403 12.77 -10.40 -3.15
CA THR A 403 13.20 -9.58 -4.29
C THR A 403 14.37 -10.18 -5.05
N HIS A 404 14.49 -9.80 -6.32
CA HIS A 404 15.66 -9.99 -7.16
C HIS A 404 16.36 -8.65 -7.48
N SER A 405 15.90 -7.53 -6.91
CA SER A 405 16.41 -6.20 -7.24
C SER A 405 17.66 -5.81 -6.45
N PRO A 406 18.81 -5.60 -7.10
CA PRO A 406 19.99 -5.04 -6.46
C PRO A 406 19.73 -3.65 -5.86
N LEU A 407 18.83 -2.86 -6.44
CA LEU A 407 18.50 -1.52 -5.96
C LEU A 407 17.81 -1.53 -4.60
N ILE A 408 17.01 -2.57 -4.30
CA ILE A 408 16.41 -2.74 -2.97
C ILE A 408 17.48 -3.19 -1.97
N VAL A 409 18.36 -4.10 -2.40
CA VAL A 409 19.41 -4.65 -1.56
C VAL A 409 20.45 -3.60 -1.13
N SER A 410 20.79 -2.66 -2.02
CA SER A 410 21.75 -1.58 -1.73
C SER A 410 21.27 -0.59 -0.66
N ASP A 411 19.97 -0.53 -0.40
CA ASP A 411 19.37 0.39 0.59
C ASP A 411 19.29 -0.20 2.01
N VAL A 412 19.73 -1.45 2.22
CA VAL A 412 19.61 -2.13 3.51
C VAL A 412 20.94 -2.70 4.00
N PRO A 413 21.17 -2.74 5.32
CA PRO A 413 22.35 -3.36 5.89
C PRO A 413 22.28 -4.89 5.72
N LYS A 414 23.43 -5.54 5.60
CA LYS A 414 23.53 -7.01 5.42
C LYS A 414 22.75 -7.82 6.46
N ASN A 415 22.64 -7.31 7.68
CA ASN A 415 21.92 -7.99 8.76
C ASN A 415 20.39 -8.02 8.51
N SER A 416 19.87 -7.22 7.60
CA SER A 416 18.47 -7.27 7.19
C SER A 416 18.24 -8.17 5.98
N ILE A 417 19.28 -8.86 5.47
CA ILE A 417 19.21 -9.64 4.24
C ILE A 417 19.43 -11.12 4.54
N ILE A 418 18.58 -11.96 4.00
CA ILE A 418 18.64 -13.40 4.00
C ILE A 418 18.82 -13.86 2.55
N ALA A 419 19.93 -14.52 2.26
CA ALA A 419 20.16 -15.12 0.95
C ALA A 419 19.78 -16.60 0.96
N LEU A 420 19.01 -17.02 -0.06
CA LEU A 420 18.65 -18.42 -0.31
C LEU A 420 19.40 -18.95 -1.52
N LYS A 421 19.99 -20.14 -1.37
CA LYS A 421 20.68 -20.84 -2.44
C LYS A 421 20.13 -22.24 -2.61
N ASN A 422 20.10 -22.74 -3.85
CA ASN A 422 19.65 -24.08 -4.17
C ASN A 422 20.88 -24.96 -4.43
N TYR A 423 21.08 -25.98 -3.61
CA TYR A 423 22.14 -26.97 -3.75
C TYR A 423 21.52 -28.32 -4.14
N GLY A 424 21.44 -28.57 -5.45
CA GLY A 424 20.95 -29.87 -5.95
C GLY A 424 19.53 -30.25 -5.52
N GLY A 425 18.65 -29.25 -5.33
CA GLY A 425 17.26 -29.44 -4.89
C GLY A 425 17.02 -29.17 -3.40
N PHE A 426 18.06 -28.92 -2.62
CA PHE A 426 17.96 -28.45 -1.24
C PHE A 426 18.17 -26.95 -1.18
N ILE A 427 17.23 -26.26 -0.53
CA ILE A 427 17.28 -24.81 -0.38
C ILE A 427 17.78 -24.48 1.00
N GLU A 428 18.84 -23.69 1.07
CA GLU A 428 19.48 -23.32 2.32
C GLU A 428 19.70 -21.82 2.43
N GLN A 429 19.70 -21.33 3.67
CA GLN A 429 20.09 -19.97 3.99
C GLN A 429 21.61 -19.83 3.94
N VAL A 430 22.10 -18.86 3.16
CA VAL A 430 23.52 -18.54 3.03
C VAL A 430 23.83 -17.22 3.72
N LYS A 431 24.96 -17.14 4.41
CA LYS A 431 25.43 -15.90 5.04
C LYS A 431 26.05 -14.99 3.99
N ILE A 432 25.58 -13.72 3.94
CA ILE A 432 26.21 -12.66 3.18
C ILE A 432 27.44 -12.19 3.95
N ARG A 433 28.59 -12.20 3.29
CA ARG A 433 29.89 -11.85 3.90
C ARG A 433 30.10 -10.36 3.95
N GLU A 434 29.84 -9.70 2.84
CA GLU A 434 30.12 -8.28 2.64
C GLU A 434 29.04 -7.36 3.21
N ARG A 435 29.37 -6.10 3.45
CA ARG A 435 28.43 -5.05 3.81
C ARG A 435 27.66 -4.64 2.54
N THR A 436 26.36 -4.46 2.64
CA THR A 436 25.51 -4.19 1.47
C THR A 436 25.05 -2.75 1.35
N LEU A 437 24.87 -2.08 2.48
CA LEU A 437 24.39 -0.69 2.49
C LEU A 437 25.42 0.24 1.83
N GLY A 438 25.00 0.87 0.72
CA GLY A 438 25.82 1.82 -0.03
C GLY A 438 26.75 1.20 -1.07
N LEU A 439 26.73 -0.12 -1.28
CA LEU A 439 27.40 -0.73 -2.42
C LEU A 439 26.76 -0.26 -3.74
N ASN A 440 27.56 -0.16 -4.77
CA ASN A 440 27.04 0.13 -6.10
C ASN A 440 26.35 -1.10 -6.72
N TYR A 441 25.69 -0.90 -7.85
CA TYR A 441 24.89 -1.95 -8.51
C TYR A 441 25.72 -3.18 -8.86
N ASP A 442 26.91 -2.99 -9.43
CA ASP A 442 27.79 -4.08 -9.92
C ASP A 442 28.37 -4.88 -8.75
N GLU A 443 28.76 -4.20 -7.68
CA GLU A 443 29.21 -4.83 -6.44
C GLU A 443 28.10 -5.69 -5.79
N ILE A 444 26.86 -5.22 -5.80
CA ILE A 444 25.72 -6.03 -5.32
C ILE A 444 25.51 -7.26 -6.20
N LEU A 445 25.61 -7.11 -7.52
CA LEU A 445 25.45 -8.24 -8.45
C LEU A 445 26.53 -9.32 -8.20
N SER A 446 27.78 -8.92 -8.03
CA SER A 446 28.87 -9.88 -7.81
C SER A 446 28.87 -10.45 -6.39
N GLU A 447 28.86 -9.61 -5.36
CA GLU A 447 29.07 -10.02 -3.97
C GLU A 447 27.83 -10.68 -3.32
N VAL A 448 26.64 -10.26 -3.74
CA VAL A 448 25.39 -10.70 -3.12
C VAL A 448 24.64 -11.71 -3.99
N PHE A 449 24.57 -11.46 -5.31
CA PHE A 449 23.89 -12.35 -6.25
C PHE A 449 24.84 -13.38 -6.89
N GLY A 450 26.16 -13.23 -6.74
CA GLY A 450 27.16 -14.16 -7.26
C GLY A 450 27.25 -14.16 -8.78
N LEU A 451 26.98 -13.01 -9.40
CA LEU A 451 27.14 -12.80 -10.84
C LEU A 451 28.55 -12.27 -11.10
N ASP A 452 29.42 -13.11 -11.61
CA ASP A 452 30.83 -12.76 -11.87
C ASP A 452 31.01 -11.80 -13.05
N ASP A 453 30.01 -11.64 -13.90
CA ASP A 453 30.00 -10.78 -15.05
C ASP A 453 28.71 -9.94 -15.12
N ASP A 454 28.87 -8.64 -15.03
CA ASP A 454 27.81 -7.62 -15.10
C ASP A 454 27.41 -7.25 -16.53
N LYS A 455 28.13 -7.79 -17.54
CA LYS A 455 27.97 -7.45 -18.95
C LYS A 455 27.03 -8.40 -19.66
N GLY A 456 26.34 -7.87 -20.67
CA GLY A 456 25.47 -8.69 -21.50
C GLY A 456 26.30 -9.73 -22.30
N ASN A 457 25.79 -10.95 -22.44
CA ASN A 457 26.47 -12.06 -23.12
C ASN A 457 26.91 -11.73 -24.57
N MET A 458 26.19 -10.83 -25.25
CA MET A 458 26.49 -10.44 -26.62
C MET A 458 27.86 -9.75 -26.77
N ILE A 459 28.36 -9.05 -25.74
CA ILE A 459 29.67 -8.38 -25.81
C ILE A 459 30.81 -9.39 -25.96
N HIS A 460 30.67 -10.54 -25.32
CA HIS A 460 31.67 -11.64 -25.43
C HIS A 460 31.61 -12.30 -26.81
N GLU A 461 30.43 -12.39 -27.42
CA GLU A 461 30.28 -12.90 -28.79
C GLU A 461 30.87 -11.91 -29.79
N TYR A 462 30.59 -10.62 -29.66
CA TYR A 462 31.21 -9.58 -30.50
C TYR A 462 32.73 -9.54 -30.33
N ALA A 463 33.27 -9.74 -29.12
CA ALA A 463 34.70 -9.84 -28.93
C ALA A 463 35.32 -10.99 -29.72
N LYS A 464 34.68 -12.18 -29.68
CA LYS A 464 35.10 -13.35 -30.49
C LYS A 464 35.02 -13.10 -31.99
N VAL A 465 33.97 -12.39 -32.45
CA VAL A 465 33.82 -12.05 -33.88
C VAL A 465 34.91 -11.08 -34.33
N ILE A 466 35.26 -10.09 -33.48
CA ILE A 466 36.36 -9.15 -33.76
C ILE A 466 37.68 -9.92 -33.83
N GLU A 467 37.97 -10.81 -32.88
CA GLU A 467 39.20 -11.64 -32.89
C GLU A 467 39.30 -12.48 -34.14
N LYS A 468 38.21 -13.17 -34.50
CA LYS A 468 38.15 -13.98 -35.73
C LYS A 468 38.28 -13.17 -37.01
N ALA A 469 37.74 -11.94 -37.04
CA ALA A 469 37.89 -11.04 -38.17
C ALA A 469 39.35 -10.60 -38.34
N LEU A 470 40.06 -10.35 -37.21
CA LEU A 470 41.49 -10.05 -37.26
C LEU A 470 42.34 -11.23 -37.71
N GLU A 471 41.98 -12.47 -37.32
CA GLU A 471 42.63 -13.71 -37.78
C GLU A 471 42.47 -13.92 -39.27
N ASN A 472 41.33 -13.47 -39.84
CA ASN A 472 41.02 -13.59 -41.28
C ASN A 472 41.47 -12.37 -42.14
N ASP A 473 42.27 -11.46 -41.59
CA ASP A 473 42.68 -10.21 -42.22
C ASP A 473 41.52 -9.24 -42.58
N GLU A 474 40.35 -9.38 -41.94
CA GLU A 474 39.14 -8.54 -42.13
C GLU A 474 39.14 -7.34 -41.18
N TYR A 475 40.18 -6.49 -41.18
CA TYR A 475 40.35 -5.38 -40.21
C TYR A 475 39.20 -4.37 -40.19
N ASP A 476 38.68 -3.99 -41.36
CA ASP A 476 37.61 -3.00 -41.46
C ASP A 476 36.33 -3.51 -40.78
N LYS A 477 36.01 -4.77 -40.92
CA LYS A 477 34.91 -5.43 -40.24
C LYS A 477 35.09 -5.48 -38.73
N ALA A 478 36.33 -5.81 -38.29
CA ALA A 478 36.64 -5.77 -36.88
C ALA A 478 36.48 -4.37 -36.26
N LEU A 479 36.90 -3.32 -37.01
CA LEU A 479 36.81 -1.93 -36.58
C LEU A 479 35.35 -1.44 -36.56
N GLU A 480 34.54 -1.86 -37.55
CA GLU A 480 33.11 -1.54 -37.58
C GLU A 480 32.39 -2.04 -36.32
N ILE A 481 32.59 -3.32 -35.97
CA ILE A 481 31.98 -3.92 -34.75
C ILE A 481 32.54 -3.23 -33.50
N TYR A 482 33.85 -3.00 -33.42
CA TYR A 482 34.49 -2.31 -32.33
C TYR A 482 33.93 -0.90 -32.09
N SER A 483 33.62 -0.18 -33.15
CA SER A 483 33.06 1.20 -33.07
C SER A 483 31.70 1.27 -32.37
N GLN A 484 30.93 0.18 -32.38
CA GLN A 484 29.61 0.07 -31.75
C GLN A 484 29.69 -0.27 -30.24
N MET A 485 30.88 -0.65 -29.74
CA MET A 485 31.05 -1.04 -28.34
C MET A 485 31.17 0.19 -27.43
N ALA A 486 30.48 0.17 -26.31
CA ALA A 486 30.66 1.15 -25.25
C ALA A 486 32.01 0.98 -24.53
N ASP A 487 32.49 2.05 -23.87
CA ASP A 487 33.74 2.00 -23.12
C ASP A 487 33.65 0.98 -21.98
N SER A 488 34.54 -0.01 -22.02
CA SER A 488 34.59 -1.13 -21.09
C SER A 488 35.97 -1.79 -21.10
N ASP A 489 36.27 -2.61 -20.07
CA ASP A 489 37.53 -3.37 -20.02
C ASP A 489 37.69 -4.30 -21.22
N ILE A 490 36.59 -4.88 -21.71
CA ILE A 490 36.60 -5.73 -22.90
C ILE A 490 36.99 -4.89 -24.12
N ARG A 491 36.39 -3.71 -24.29
CA ARG A 491 36.73 -2.79 -25.38
C ARG A 491 38.18 -2.36 -25.32
N TYR A 492 38.70 -2.06 -24.12
CA TYR A 492 40.12 -1.73 -23.95
C TYR A 492 41.05 -2.86 -24.36
N LYS A 493 40.75 -4.10 -23.95
CA LYS A 493 41.51 -5.29 -24.36
C LYS A 493 41.49 -5.50 -25.89
N LEU A 494 40.34 -5.30 -26.51
CA LEU A 494 40.18 -5.38 -27.97
C LEU A 494 40.93 -4.26 -28.70
N TYR A 495 40.95 -3.05 -28.14
CA TYR A 495 41.75 -1.95 -28.68
C TYR A 495 43.25 -2.32 -28.77
N SER A 496 43.79 -2.92 -27.74
CA SER A 496 45.18 -3.35 -27.72
C SER A 496 45.46 -4.39 -28.83
N LYS A 497 44.52 -5.29 -29.11
CA LYS A 497 44.63 -6.28 -30.19
C LYS A 497 44.52 -5.64 -31.59
N LEU A 498 43.57 -4.72 -31.77
CA LEU A 498 43.42 -3.98 -33.02
C LEU A 498 44.69 -3.18 -33.36
N ARG A 499 45.29 -2.53 -32.35
CA ARG A 499 46.51 -1.76 -32.46
C ARG A 499 47.70 -2.68 -32.80
N ALA A 500 47.86 -3.78 -32.13
CA ALA A 500 48.94 -4.74 -32.38
C ALA A 500 48.83 -5.30 -33.81
N TYR A 501 47.60 -5.56 -34.30
CA TYR A 501 47.39 -5.99 -35.65
C TYR A 501 47.80 -4.94 -36.68
N GLN A 502 47.49 -3.66 -36.47
CA GLN A 502 47.94 -2.55 -37.35
C GLN A 502 49.47 -2.42 -37.38
N GLU A 503 50.11 -2.48 -36.23
CA GLU A 503 51.59 -2.38 -36.10
C GLU A 503 52.25 -3.53 -36.88
N GLN A 504 51.75 -4.78 -36.75
CA GLN A 504 52.26 -5.93 -37.49
C GLN A 504 52.04 -5.84 -39.01
N LYS A 505 50.97 -5.19 -39.47
CA LYS A 505 50.70 -5.02 -40.89
C LYS A 505 51.60 -3.98 -41.50
N VAL A 506 51.90 -2.89 -40.83
CA VAL A 506 52.88 -1.86 -41.24
C VAL A 506 54.28 -2.46 -41.38
N ASP A 507 54.68 -3.36 -40.45
CA ASP A 507 56.00 -4.05 -40.53
C ASP A 507 56.08 -5.10 -41.65
N ARG A 508 54.96 -5.59 -42.18
CA ARG A 508 54.92 -6.54 -43.30
C ARG A 508 54.94 -5.86 -44.66
N ASP A 509 54.51 -4.59 -44.74
CA ASP A 509 54.45 -3.80 -45.95
C ASP A 509 55.70 -2.92 -46.16
N VAL A 510 56.70 -2.99 -45.26
CA VAL A 510 58.03 -2.38 -45.35
C VAL A 510 59.06 -3.48 -45.66
#